data_eacb94565621360471d79f4b190e33fe
#
_entry.id   eacb94565621360471d79f4b190e33fe
#
_cell.length_a   1.000
_cell.length_b   1.000
_cell.length_c   1.000
_cell.angle_alpha   90.00
_cell.angle_beta   90.00
_cell.angle_gamma   90.00
#
_symmetry.space_group_name_H-M   'P 1'
#
loop_
_entity.id
_entity.type
_entity.pdbx_description
1 polymer ?
#
loop_
_entity_poly.entity_id
_entity_poly.type
_entity_poly.pdbx_seq_one_letter_code
_entity_poly.pdbx_strand_id
1 'polypeptide(L)'
;MYKKILLAYNGTHEGRIALFECAEVASFVKAETHLLAVTTPSMSMFAESFEGTIPEQRSAQEPKLMKNVLAEGLAALAQRGYSVTGHLAVGDPVEQICRVASELKCDLIVVGHKQKHSRLGRWWRGSMSANLVDHAPCSILIAMAPTDASHAIGQVQSTSSTL
;
A
#
# COMPACT_ATOMS: atom_id res chain seq x y z
N MET A 1 17.92 -0.59 13.89
CA MET A 1 16.67 -1.32 14.13
C MET A 1 15.54 -0.33 13.97
N TYR A 2 14.54 -0.62 13.15
CA TYR A 2 13.44 0.31 12.85
C TYR A 2 12.62 0.60 14.11
N LYS A 3 12.26 1.87 14.32
CA LYS A 3 11.51 2.35 15.49
C LYS A 3 10.12 2.84 15.11
N LYS A 4 9.97 3.39 13.90
CA LYS A 4 8.73 3.97 13.43
C LYS A 4 8.49 3.63 11.95
N ILE A 5 7.41 2.93 11.66
CA ILE A 5 7.10 2.38 10.35
C ILE A 5 5.83 3.03 9.80
N LEU A 6 5.90 3.50 8.55
CA LEU A 6 4.75 3.97 7.79
C LEU A 6 4.37 2.93 6.73
N LEU A 7 3.15 2.44 6.79
CA LEU A 7 2.56 1.56 5.78
C LEU A 7 1.62 2.34 4.89
N ALA A 8 1.89 2.40 3.60
CA ALA A 8 0.98 2.96 2.60
C ALA A 8 0.00 1.89 2.11
N TYR A 9 -1.30 2.14 2.31
CA TYR A 9 -2.36 1.20 2.01
C TYR A 9 -3.42 1.80 1.09
N ASN A 10 -3.78 1.08 0.05
CA ASN A 10 -4.75 1.51 -0.97
C ASN A 10 -5.92 0.54 -1.17
N GLY A 11 -6.09 -0.46 -0.28
CA GLY A 11 -7.15 -1.45 -0.37
C GLY A 11 -6.95 -2.54 -1.43
N THR A 12 -5.87 -2.51 -2.21
CA THR A 12 -5.59 -3.55 -3.19
C THR A 12 -5.11 -4.84 -2.55
N HIS A 13 -5.13 -5.94 -3.32
CA HIS A 13 -4.60 -7.23 -2.87
C HIS A 13 -3.12 -7.14 -2.47
N GLU A 14 -2.31 -6.48 -3.26
CA GLU A 14 -0.89 -6.25 -3.01
C GLU A 14 -0.67 -5.37 -1.77
N GLY A 15 -1.50 -4.34 -1.61
CA GLY A 15 -1.51 -3.51 -0.40
C GLY A 15 -1.85 -4.33 0.84
N ARG A 16 -2.75 -5.31 0.74
CA ARG A 16 -3.11 -6.19 1.86
C ARG A 16 -1.97 -7.14 2.25
N ILE A 17 -1.22 -7.66 1.28
CA ILE A 17 -0.01 -8.44 1.54
C ILE A 17 1.01 -7.58 2.29
N ALA A 18 1.30 -6.38 1.79
CA ALA A 18 2.20 -5.43 2.45
C ALA A 18 1.74 -5.08 3.87
N LEU A 19 0.41 -4.96 4.08
CA LEU A 19 -0.19 -4.70 5.38
C LEU A 19 0.24 -5.75 6.42
N PHE A 20 0.16 -7.02 6.06
CA PHE A 20 0.46 -8.12 6.97
C PHE A 20 1.95 -8.33 7.15
N GLU A 21 2.74 -8.26 6.09
CA GLU A 21 4.20 -8.32 6.20
C GLU A 21 4.76 -7.18 7.06
N CYS A 22 4.22 -5.96 6.89
CA CYS A 22 4.57 -4.84 7.75
C CYS A 22 4.27 -5.11 9.21
N ALA A 23 3.08 -5.66 9.51
CA ALA A 23 2.67 -5.93 10.88
C ALA A 23 3.60 -6.96 11.55
N GLU A 24 4.04 -7.98 10.82
CA GLU A 24 5.00 -8.97 11.31
C GLU A 24 6.38 -8.32 11.59
N VAL A 25 6.90 -7.54 10.64
CA VAL A 25 8.17 -6.83 10.82
C VAL A 25 8.09 -5.87 12.01
N ALA A 26 7.02 -5.07 12.08
CA ALA A 26 6.81 -4.09 13.15
C ALA A 26 6.72 -4.75 14.52
N SER A 27 6.03 -5.89 14.63
CA SER A 27 5.92 -6.67 15.85
C SER A 27 7.27 -7.23 16.29
N PHE A 28 8.04 -7.78 15.36
CA PHE A 28 9.37 -8.31 15.64
C PHE A 28 10.33 -7.25 16.17
N VAL A 29 10.32 -6.04 15.60
CA VAL A 29 11.19 -4.94 16.01
C VAL A 29 10.58 -4.03 17.08
N LYS A 30 9.34 -4.27 17.49
CA LYS A 30 8.57 -3.44 18.44
C LYS A 30 8.48 -1.98 17.99
N ALA A 31 8.26 -1.75 16.71
CA ALA A 31 8.16 -0.42 16.12
C ALA A 31 6.76 0.19 16.31
N GLU A 32 6.71 1.50 16.51
CA GLU A 32 5.47 2.29 16.36
C GLU A 32 5.02 2.22 14.90
N THR A 33 3.77 1.87 14.64
CA THR A 33 3.27 1.63 13.29
C THR A 33 2.16 2.59 12.94
N HIS A 34 2.26 3.17 11.74
CA HIS A 34 1.29 4.10 11.15
C HIS A 34 0.77 3.53 9.83
N LEU A 35 -0.55 3.65 9.60
CA LEU A 35 -1.22 3.27 8.37
C LEU A 35 -1.68 4.52 7.64
N LEU A 36 -1.23 4.72 6.41
CA LEU A 36 -1.60 5.87 5.58
C LEU A 36 -2.41 5.42 4.38
N ALA A 37 -3.59 6.02 4.21
CA ALA A 37 -4.34 5.99 2.96
C ALA A 37 -4.28 7.37 2.29
N VAL A 38 -4.07 7.41 0.97
CA VAL A 38 -3.98 8.65 0.20
C VAL A 38 -5.11 8.71 -0.81
N THR A 39 -5.89 9.79 -0.76
CA THR A 39 -6.88 10.13 -1.77
C THR A 39 -6.23 10.99 -2.84
N THR A 40 -6.23 10.55 -4.09
CA THR A 40 -5.86 11.41 -5.20
C THR A 40 -7.02 12.34 -5.54
N PRO A 41 -6.79 13.66 -5.70
CA PRO A 41 -7.82 14.53 -6.23
C PRO A 41 -8.22 14.01 -7.61
N SER A 42 -9.50 13.68 -7.79
CA SER A 42 -10.00 13.28 -9.10
C SER A 42 -9.80 14.44 -10.08
N MET A 43 -9.46 14.14 -11.34
CA MET A 43 -9.35 15.14 -12.42
C MET A 43 -10.63 16.00 -12.56
N SER A 44 -11.72 15.62 -11.93
CA SER A 44 -12.96 16.39 -11.87
C SER A 44 -12.82 17.73 -11.12
N MET A 45 -11.88 17.87 -10.19
CA MET A 45 -11.62 19.17 -9.54
C MET A 45 -10.99 20.20 -10.51
N PHE A 46 -10.33 19.72 -11.58
CA PHE A 46 -9.80 20.60 -12.63
C PHE A 46 -10.83 20.90 -13.71
N ALA A 47 -11.92 20.13 -13.80
CA ALA A 47 -12.97 20.31 -14.80
C ALA A 47 -14.00 21.38 -14.39
N GLU A 48 -14.03 21.83 -13.14
CA GLU A 48 -14.86 22.97 -12.70
C GLU A 48 -14.44 24.31 -13.34
N SER A 49 -13.26 24.36 -13.97
CA SER A 49 -12.81 25.52 -14.73
C SER A 49 -13.25 25.51 -16.20
N PHE A 50 -13.90 24.42 -16.67
CA PHE A 50 -14.45 24.31 -18.02
C PHE A 50 -15.95 24.01 -17.92
N GLU A 51 -16.78 24.94 -18.35
CA GLU A 51 -18.24 24.82 -18.44
C GLU A 51 -18.66 23.53 -19.17
N GLY A 52 -19.08 22.52 -18.40
CA GLY A 52 -19.64 21.31 -18.95
C GLY A 52 -19.95 20.30 -17.84
N THR A 53 -21.24 20.14 -17.57
CA THR A 53 -21.90 19.21 -16.65
C THR A 53 -21.15 17.89 -16.37
N ILE A 54 -20.44 17.83 -15.24
CA ILE A 54 -19.96 16.57 -14.66
C ILE A 54 -20.81 16.29 -13.41
N PRO A 55 -21.34 15.07 -13.22
CA PRO A 55 -22.20 14.78 -12.08
C PRO A 55 -21.44 14.92 -10.75
N GLU A 56 -21.91 15.80 -9.89
CA GLU A 56 -21.43 16.08 -8.51
C GLU A 56 -21.23 14.84 -7.62
N GLN A 57 -21.81 13.72 -8.04
CA GLN A 57 -21.81 12.48 -7.26
C GLN A 57 -20.47 11.73 -7.25
N ARG A 58 -19.55 11.96 -8.18
CA ARG A 58 -18.25 11.26 -8.23
C ARG A 58 -17.19 11.87 -7.34
N SER A 59 -17.15 13.18 -7.17
CA SER A 59 -16.13 13.85 -6.36
C SER A 59 -16.27 13.60 -4.85
N ALA A 60 -17.50 13.36 -4.38
CA ALA A 60 -17.77 13.07 -2.97
C ALA A 60 -17.54 11.59 -2.58
N GLN A 61 -17.39 10.68 -3.55
CA GLN A 61 -17.26 9.24 -3.28
C GLN A 61 -15.81 8.81 -2.99
N GLU A 62 -14.81 9.43 -3.61
CA GLU A 62 -13.40 9.05 -3.43
C GLU A 62 -12.88 9.27 -2.00
N PRO A 63 -13.15 10.40 -1.31
CA PRO A 63 -12.75 10.58 0.08
C PRO A 63 -13.42 9.59 1.02
N LYS A 64 -14.69 9.22 0.76
CA LYS A 64 -15.40 8.19 1.53
C LYS A 64 -14.80 6.81 1.31
N LEU A 65 -14.43 6.50 0.07
CA LEU A 65 -13.80 5.23 -0.28
C LEU A 65 -12.47 5.05 0.47
N MET A 66 -11.59 6.05 0.46
CA MET A 66 -10.30 5.96 1.15
C MET A 66 -10.43 5.93 2.67
N LYS A 67 -11.44 6.59 3.24
CA LYS A 67 -11.78 6.44 4.67
C LYS A 67 -12.18 4.99 5.00
N ASN A 68 -12.97 4.36 4.15
CA ASN A 68 -13.38 2.96 4.32
C ASN A 68 -12.18 2.02 4.18
N VAL A 69 -11.32 2.25 3.19
CA VAL A 69 -10.07 1.51 2.99
C VAL A 69 -9.16 1.61 4.22
N LEU A 70 -8.99 2.82 4.76
CA LEU A 70 -8.22 3.03 5.99
C LEU A 70 -8.84 2.29 7.17
N ALA A 71 -10.15 2.41 7.37
CA ALA A 71 -10.87 1.74 8.45
C ALA A 71 -10.77 0.20 8.34
N GLU A 72 -10.89 -0.35 7.13
CA GLU A 72 -10.72 -1.78 6.86
C GLU A 72 -9.29 -2.25 7.23
N GLY A 73 -8.28 -1.51 6.80
CA GLY A 73 -6.89 -1.83 7.11
C GLY A 73 -6.60 -1.81 8.62
N LEU A 74 -7.08 -0.78 9.32
CA LEU A 74 -6.96 -0.69 10.78
C LEU A 74 -7.68 -1.83 11.50
N ALA A 75 -8.90 -2.16 11.06
CA ALA A 75 -9.67 -3.28 11.63
C ALA A 75 -8.95 -4.62 11.41
N ALA A 76 -8.42 -4.86 10.21
CA ALA A 76 -7.68 -6.08 9.90
C ALA A 76 -6.41 -6.26 10.73
N LEU A 77 -5.71 -5.16 11.05
CA LEU A 77 -4.54 -5.16 11.92
C LEU A 77 -4.95 -5.36 13.39
N ALA A 78 -6.00 -4.67 13.85
CA ALA A 78 -6.50 -4.79 15.21
C ALA A 78 -6.99 -6.21 15.53
N GLN A 79 -7.66 -6.90 14.59
CA GLN A 79 -8.08 -8.29 14.71
C GLN A 79 -6.89 -9.25 14.93
N ARG A 80 -5.70 -8.88 14.50
CA ARG A 80 -4.45 -9.64 14.71
C ARG A 80 -3.64 -9.16 15.90
N GLY A 81 -4.20 -8.25 16.71
CA GLY A 81 -3.57 -7.75 17.93
C GLY A 81 -2.54 -6.64 17.71
N TYR A 82 -2.49 -6.03 16.52
CA TYR A 82 -1.58 -4.92 16.25
C TYR A 82 -2.24 -3.58 16.58
N SER A 83 -1.52 -2.70 17.27
CA SER A 83 -1.92 -1.33 17.54
C SER A 83 -1.28 -0.41 16.50
N VAL A 84 -2.12 0.25 15.70
CA VAL A 84 -1.67 1.06 14.57
C VAL A 84 -2.44 2.39 14.53
N THR A 85 -1.75 3.50 14.28
CA THR A 85 -2.36 4.83 14.12
C THR A 85 -2.67 5.08 12.64
N GLY A 86 -3.93 5.42 12.34
CA GLY A 86 -4.39 5.70 10.97
C GLY A 86 -4.21 7.15 10.56
N HIS A 87 -3.83 7.37 9.30
CA HIS A 87 -3.71 8.68 8.67
C HIS A 87 -4.41 8.70 7.31
N LEU A 88 -5.04 9.81 6.99
CA LEU A 88 -5.63 10.07 5.67
C LEU A 88 -5.00 11.33 5.10
N ALA A 89 -4.49 11.25 3.87
CA ALA A 89 -3.95 12.39 3.16
C ALA A 89 -4.63 12.57 1.80
N VAL A 90 -4.54 13.78 1.24
CA VAL A 90 -5.08 14.13 -0.08
C VAL A 90 -3.95 14.69 -0.93
N GLY A 91 -3.75 14.16 -2.13
CA GLY A 91 -2.71 14.63 -3.06
C GLY A 91 -2.07 13.52 -3.87
N ASP A 92 -0.89 13.80 -4.44
CA ASP A 92 -0.08 12.78 -5.09
C ASP A 92 0.40 11.73 -4.08
N PRO A 93 0.24 10.45 -4.35
CA PRO A 93 0.60 9.41 -3.38
C PRO A 93 2.07 9.44 -2.95
N VAL A 94 3.01 9.66 -3.89
CA VAL A 94 4.44 9.69 -3.56
C VAL A 94 4.76 10.87 -2.67
N GLU A 95 4.27 12.05 -3.02
CA GLU A 95 4.46 13.27 -2.23
C GLU A 95 3.88 13.11 -0.82
N GLN A 96 2.66 12.59 -0.71
CA GLN A 96 1.99 12.45 0.58
C GLN A 96 2.64 11.39 1.47
N ILE A 97 3.10 10.27 0.90
CA ILE A 97 3.85 9.24 1.63
C ILE A 97 5.16 9.83 2.17
N CYS A 98 5.94 10.52 1.33
CA CYS A 98 7.20 11.14 1.75
C CYS A 98 6.98 12.23 2.79
N ARG A 99 5.97 13.08 2.61
CA ARG A 99 5.61 14.14 3.57
C ARG A 99 5.25 13.56 4.93
N VAL A 100 4.32 12.61 4.98
CA VAL A 100 3.86 12.00 6.24
C VAL A 100 4.99 11.23 6.91
N ALA A 101 5.82 10.50 6.15
CA ALA A 101 7.00 9.81 6.69
C ALA A 101 7.98 10.78 7.34
N SER A 102 8.22 11.95 6.72
CA SER A 102 9.09 13.00 7.28
C SER A 102 8.50 13.63 8.53
N GLU A 103 7.21 14.00 8.51
CA GLU A 103 6.49 14.63 9.64
C GLU A 103 6.49 13.72 10.87
N LEU A 104 6.21 12.44 10.67
CA LEU A 104 6.21 11.44 11.72
C LEU A 104 7.62 10.96 12.11
N LYS A 105 8.65 11.34 11.35
CA LYS A 105 10.03 10.86 11.49
C LYS A 105 10.11 9.33 11.40
N CYS A 106 9.43 8.76 10.41
CA CYS A 106 9.50 7.33 10.14
C CYS A 106 10.89 6.95 9.61
N ASP A 107 11.34 5.77 9.97
CA ASP A 107 12.63 5.21 9.53
C ASP A 107 12.45 4.04 8.54
N LEU A 108 11.20 3.62 8.32
CA LEU A 108 10.83 2.64 7.28
C LEU A 108 9.48 3.00 6.67
N ILE A 109 9.40 2.98 5.34
CA ILE A 109 8.16 3.00 4.56
C ILE A 109 7.94 1.61 3.97
N VAL A 110 6.71 1.08 4.06
CA VAL A 110 6.31 -0.19 3.46
C VAL A 110 5.22 0.05 2.44
N VAL A 111 5.38 -0.48 1.24
CA VAL A 111 4.41 -0.40 0.14
C VAL A 111 4.21 -1.76 -0.52
N GLY A 112 2.97 -2.07 -0.90
CA GLY A 112 2.66 -3.22 -1.73
C GLY A 112 2.93 -2.93 -3.21
N HIS A 113 3.49 -3.89 -3.92
CA HIS A 113 3.73 -3.79 -5.36
C HIS A 113 3.20 -5.00 -6.11
N LYS A 114 2.52 -4.74 -7.23
CA LYS A 114 2.07 -5.79 -8.15
C LYS A 114 3.14 -6.12 -9.17
N GLN A 115 3.57 -7.36 -9.20
CA GLN A 115 4.47 -7.84 -10.22
C GLN A 115 3.75 -7.92 -11.58
N LYS A 116 4.05 -7.00 -12.49
CA LYS A 116 3.56 -7.09 -13.87
C LYS A 116 4.52 -7.97 -14.67
N HIS A 117 4.05 -9.09 -15.19
CA HIS A 117 4.76 -9.90 -16.17
C HIS A 117 4.85 -9.14 -17.50
N SER A 118 5.79 -8.25 -17.66
CA SER A 118 6.15 -7.71 -18.96
C SER A 118 7.58 -8.07 -19.30
N ARG A 119 7.76 -8.75 -20.43
CA ARG A 119 9.02 -9.36 -20.90
C ARG A 119 10.14 -8.39 -21.31
N LEU A 120 10.02 -7.10 -21.02
CA LEU A 120 10.99 -6.11 -21.46
C LEU A 120 11.35 -5.19 -20.30
N GLY A 121 12.58 -5.23 -19.87
CA GLY A 121 13.33 -4.49 -18.86
C GLY A 121 13.03 -3.00 -18.63
N ARG A 122 11.76 -2.62 -18.55
CA ARG A 122 11.29 -1.25 -18.32
C ARG A 122 10.63 -1.10 -16.96
N TRP A 123 11.17 -1.80 -15.97
CA TRP A 123 10.58 -2.03 -14.64
C TRP A 123 10.45 -0.78 -13.77
N TRP A 124 11.28 0.22 -13.99
CA TRP A 124 11.50 1.28 -13.02
C TRP A 124 10.94 2.65 -13.40
N ARG A 125 10.59 2.87 -14.68
CA ARG A 125 10.09 4.17 -15.11
C ARG A 125 8.56 4.20 -15.06
N GLY A 126 8.00 5.04 -14.16
CA GLY A 126 6.57 5.34 -14.10
C GLY A 126 5.75 4.50 -13.11
N SER A 127 6.37 3.67 -12.25
CA SER A 127 5.67 3.06 -11.12
C SER A 127 5.79 3.95 -9.87
N MET A 128 4.76 3.94 -9.03
CA MET A 128 4.77 4.63 -7.75
C MET A 128 5.98 4.23 -6.90
N SER A 129 6.34 2.93 -6.91
CA SER A 129 7.48 2.41 -6.14
C SER A 129 8.82 2.97 -6.63
N ALA A 130 9.01 3.15 -7.96
CA ALA A 130 10.23 3.75 -8.50
C ALA A 130 10.36 5.22 -8.09
N ASN A 131 9.29 5.99 -8.25
CA ASN A 131 9.27 7.39 -7.85
C ASN A 131 9.47 7.54 -6.32
N LEU A 132 8.95 6.59 -5.53
CA LEU A 132 9.13 6.61 -4.09
C LEU A 132 10.61 6.38 -3.68
N VAL A 133 11.34 5.49 -4.39
CA VAL A 133 12.76 5.22 -4.13
C VAL A 133 13.61 6.49 -4.32
N ASP A 134 13.26 7.33 -5.31
CA ASP A 134 14.00 8.55 -5.59
C ASP A 134 13.75 9.69 -4.57
N HIS A 135 12.63 9.65 -3.83
CA HIS A 135 12.17 10.77 -2.99
C HIS A 135 11.98 10.43 -1.51
N ALA A 136 12.04 9.16 -1.14
CA ALA A 136 11.76 8.77 0.24
C ALA A 136 12.81 9.28 1.23
N PRO A 137 12.37 9.78 2.40
CA PRO A 137 13.27 10.31 3.43
C PRO A 137 13.95 9.22 4.27
N CYS A 138 13.59 7.94 4.07
CA CYS A 138 14.07 6.82 4.87
C CYS A 138 14.07 5.51 4.06
N SER A 139 14.36 4.38 4.70
CA SER A 139 14.34 3.06 4.08
C SER A 139 12.96 2.70 3.51
N ILE A 140 12.93 1.93 2.42
CA ILE A 140 11.70 1.42 1.81
C ILE A 140 11.74 -0.10 1.78
N LEU A 141 10.64 -0.72 2.19
CA LEU A 141 10.35 -2.13 1.98
C LEU A 141 9.22 -2.26 0.95
N ILE A 142 9.48 -2.97 -0.12
CA ILE A 142 8.48 -3.25 -1.16
C ILE A 142 8.02 -4.70 -0.99
N ALA A 143 6.79 -4.89 -0.52
CA ALA A 143 6.16 -6.20 -0.42
C ALA A 143 5.60 -6.61 -1.78
N MET A 144 6.03 -7.75 -2.28
CA MET A 144 5.64 -8.27 -3.59
C MET A 144 4.55 -9.32 -3.43
N ALA A 145 3.41 -9.13 -4.12
CA ALA A 145 2.41 -10.18 -4.17
C ALA A 145 2.97 -11.42 -4.90
N PRO A 146 2.80 -12.65 -4.35
CA PRO A 146 3.17 -13.85 -5.05
C PRO A 146 2.46 -13.92 -6.40
N THR A 147 3.19 -14.28 -7.45
CA THR A 147 2.56 -14.61 -8.73
C THR A 147 1.92 -15.99 -8.62
N ASP A 148 0.72 -16.17 -9.19
CA ASP A 148 -0.04 -17.43 -9.15
C ASP A 148 0.75 -18.68 -9.62
N ALA A 149 1.90 -18.49 -10.24
CA ALA A 149 2.81 -19.55 -10.65
C ALA A 149 3.53 -20.27 -9.48
N SER A 150 3.57 -19.72 -8.29
CA SER A 150 4.26 -20.34 -7.14
C SER A 150 3.37 -21.32 -6.34
N HIS A 151 2.06 -21.34 -6.57
CA HIS A 151 1.17 -22.33 -5.96
C HIS A 151 1.17 -23.70 -6.66
N ALA A 152 1.76 -23.83 -7.85
CA ALA A 152 1.76 -25.08 -8.62
C ALA A 152 2.85 -26.09 -8.17
N ILE A 153 3.78 -25.72 -7.28
CA ILE A 153 4.91 -26.60 -6.89
C ILE A 153 4.63 -27.38 -5.58
N GLY A 154 3.53 -27.08 -4.89
CA GLY A 154 3.18 -27.71 -3.59
C GLY A 154 2.36 -29.01 -3.66
N GLN A 155 1.97 -29.49 -4.85
CA GLN A 155 1.23 -30.74 -5.02
C GLN A 155 2.05 -31.79 -5.75
N VAL A 156 3.17 -32.23 -5.17
CA VAL A 156 3.82 -33.46 -5.57
C VAL A 156 3.36 -34.59 -4.65
N GLN A 157 2.33 -35.28 -5.14
CA GLN A 157 2.13 -36.71 -5.09
C GLN A 157 2.52 -37.45 -3.79
N SER A 158 1.55 -37.70 -2.94
CA SER A 158 1.49 -38.95 -2.19
C SER A 158 0.66 -39.97 -3.00
N THR A 159 1.22 -40.57 -4.03
CA THR A 159 0.69 -41.83 -4.54
C THR A 159 1.29 -42.96 -3.74
N SER A 160 0.48 -43.47 -2.81
CA SER A 160 0.67 -44.73 -2.14
C SER A 160 0.86 -45.84 -3.18
N SER A 161 1.98 -46.52 -3.17
CA SER A 161 2.08 -47.87 -3.69
C SER A 161 1.55 -48.83 -2.67
N THR A 162 0.41 -49.42 -2.95
CA THR A 162 -0.06 -50.64 -2.34
C THR A 162 0.55 -51.83 -3.11
N LEU A 163 1.26 -52.66 -2.43
CA LEU A 163 1.36 -54.09 -2.68
C LEU A 163 1.49 -54.80 -1.36
#